data_8d212e93fec3022671d306fd0e7a51b6
#
_entry.id   8d212e93fec3022671d306fd0e7a51b6
#
_cell.length_a   1.000
_cell.length_b   1.000
_cell.length_c   1.000
_cell.angle_alpha   90.00
_cell.angle_beta   90.00
_cell.angle_gamma   90.00
#
_symmetry.space_group_name_H-M   'P 1'
#
loop_
_entity.id
_entity.type
_entity.pdbx_description
1 polymer ?
#
loop_
_entity_poly.entity_id
_entity_poly.type
_entity_poly.pdbx_seq_one_letter_code
_entity_poly.pdbx_strand_id
1 'polypeptide(L)'
;MAKNMIRFLLRNSGWLLVLSVFAGLLGGLTGAGLIAVINMALDSEQDALTQLGWIFAGLCTLLLLARISSTFLLTRLGQDVIFDLRLNLSRQILRTSFPRMQAVGPARMLACLTQDVATMAEAFRLLPMLCVDAAIVAGCLLYLGWLSCALLVLVLFAIVVGVSGFRLIENRALHGLRMARESDDALYGHFRSLTQGMKELKLHERRRNAFLSECLEAAALGYRQHYLKGTGFYILADNWGTSLFYLLIGAVLFLLPNVPEAAAGLAKTIGLEISELSIGLEMGSEIARGYCLTILYMMSPLAALMEGLPVLARGNIAWKKIETLGWDSREPESIKPSDPLPFSHPAVLKLSGVAHRYRREGEDRPFTLGPLDLTLQPGEVVFLTGGNGSGKTTLALLLVGLYVPEQGEIRLGEQCITDANREGYRQQFSAVFSDFYLFDSLLGFQGKELDAEALSFLKRLQLDHKVRIENGEFSTLDLSQGQRKRLALLVAYLEDRPFYLFDEWAADQDPVFKKIFYTELLPALKAKGKTVVVISHDDHYFHLADRCLKIEDGTLSEIGVVESKHERVRGLQR
;
A
#
# COMPACT_ATOMS: atom_id res chain seq x y z
N MET A 1 -15.50 -10.97 -10.32
CA MET A 1 -14.25 -10.37 -9.85
C MET A 1 -14.12 -8.90 -10.21
N ALA A 2 -14.21 -8.52 -11.46
CA ALA A 2 -14.31 -7.11 -11.88
C ALA A 2 -15.50 -6.34 -11.24
N LYS A 3 -16.52 -7.05 -10.79
CA LYS A 3 -17.76 -6.48 -10.24
C LYS A 3 -17.56 -5.59 -9.00
N ASN A 4 -16.67 -5.95 -8.09
CA ASN A 4 -16.41 -5.14 -6.88
C ASN A 4 -15.57 -3.90 -7.21
N MET A 5 -14.59 -4.05 -8.09
CA MET A 5 -13.75 -2.97 -8.59
C MET A 5 -14.56 -1.97 -9.43
N ILE A 6 -15.41 -2.47 -10.34
CA ILE A 6 -16.33 -1.65 -11.13
C ILE A 6 -17.37 -0.98 -10.23
N ARG A 7 -17.92 -1.69 -9.23
CA ARG A 7 -18.88 -1.12 -8.27
C ARG A 7 -18.26 0.01 -7.45
N PHE A 8 -16.98 -0.11 -7.07
CA PHE A 8 -16.25 0.96 -6.37
C PHE A 8 -16.10 2.20 -7.27
N LEU A 9 -15.71 2.02 -8.53
CA LEU A 9 -15.61 3.10 -9.52
C LEU A 9 -16.97 3.78 -9.76
N LEU A 10 -18.02 3.00 -9.95
CA LEU A 10 -19.39 3.53 -10.18
C LEU A 10 -19.92 4.32 -8.98
N ARG A 11 -19.55 3.91 -7.77
CA ARG A 11 -20.01 4.58 -6.54
C ARG A 11 -19.32 5.93 -6.31
N ASN A 12 -18.02 6.02 -6.62
CA ASN A 12 -17.24 7.23 -6.33
C ASN A 12 -17.22 8.24 -7.48
N SER A 13 -17.23 7.77 -8.74
CA SER A 13 -17.02 8.64 -9.91
C SER A 13 -17.77 8.14 -11.15
N GLY A 14 -18.96 7.57 -10.96
CA GLY A 14 -19.75 6.91 -12.01
C GLY A 14 -20.02 7.79 -13.24
N TRP A 15 -20.29 9.08 -13.05
CA TRP A 15 -20.52 10.02 -14.15
C TRP A 15 -19.26 10.24 -15.02
N LEU A 16 -18.11 10.44 -14.38
CA LEU A 16 -16.85 10.61 -15.10
C LEU A 16 -16.48 9.36 -15.91
N LEU A 17 -16.74 8.18 -15.35
CA LEU A 17 -16.51 6.91 -16.03
C LEU A 17 -17.42 6.78 -17.26
N VAL A 18 -18.72 7.04 -17.14
CA VAL A 18 -19.66 6.99 -18.25
C VAL A 18 -19.28 7.98 -19.35
N LEU A 19 -18.94 9.21 -18.97
CA LEU A 19 -18.54 10.25 -19.92
C LEU A 19 -17.24 9.89 -20.64
N SER A 20 -16.24 9.33 -19.94
CA SER A 20 -14.97 8.92 -20.53
C SER A 20 -15.12 7.75 -21.49
N VAL A 21 -15.95 6.75 -21.13
CA VAL A 21 -16.27 5.61 -22.00
C VAL A 21 -17.04 6.09 -23.22
N PHE A 22 -18.02 6.97 -23.05
CA PHE A 22 -18.77 7.55 -24.18
C PHE A 22 -17.87 8.34 -25.15
N ALA A 23 -17.01 9.22 -24.62
CA ALA A 23 -16.03 9.94 -25.43
C ALA A 23 -15.07 8.99 -26.16
N GLY A 24 -14.66 7.90 -25.51
CA GLY A 24 -13.82 6.89 -26.13
C GLY A 24 -14.53 6.09 -27.23
N LEU A 25 -15.78 5.68 -27.00
CA LEU A 25 -16.64 5.04 -28.02
C LEU A 25 -16.82 5.95 -29.22
N LEU A 26 -17.11 7.23 -28.99
CA LEU A 26 -17.22 8.23 -30.05
C LEU A 26 -15.91 8.32 -30.85
N GLY A 27 -14.75 8.36 -30.17
CA GLY A 27 -13.43 8.35 -30.80
C GLY A 27 -13.17 7.08 -31.61
N GLY A 28 -13.58 5.92 -31.10
CA GLY A 28 -13.46 4.64 -31.82
C GLY A 28 -14.29 4.58 -33.09
N LEU A 29 -15.56 4.96 -33.01
CA LEU A 29 -16.47 5.03 -34.17
C LEU A 29 -15.98 6.06 -35.21
N THR A 30 -15.51 7.21 -34.78
CA THR A 30 -14.94 8.25 -35.64
C THR A 30 -13.69 7.75 -36.37
N GLY A 31 -12.84 6.99 -35.68
CA GLY A 31 -11.64 6.38 -36.29
C GLY A 31 -11.98 5.33 -37.35
N ALA A 32 -12.98 4.47 -37.10
CA ALA A 32 -13.50 3.53 -38.10
C ALA A 32 -14.12 4.28 -39.31
N GLY A 33 -14.86 5.36 -39.04
CA GLY A 33 -15.42 6.24 -40.07
C GLY A 33 -14.35 6.92 -40.94
N LEU A 34 -13.21 7.33 -40.35
CA LEU A 34 -12.08 7.88 -41.09
C LEU A 34 -11.52 6.88 -42.11
N ILE A 35 -11.39 5.60 -41.70
CA ILE A 35 -10.91 4.55 -42.62
C ILE A 35 -11.89 4.35 -43.77
N ALA A 36 -13.19 4.33 -43.50
CA ALA A 36 -14.21 4.21 -44.52
C ALA A 36 -14.14 5.38 -45.52
N VAL A 37 -13.99 6.62 -45.03
CA VAL A 37 -13.84 7.82 -45.87
C VAL A 37 -12.56 7.77 -46.70
N ILE A 38 -11.43 7.31 -46.11
CA ILE A 38 -10.18 7.13 -46.87
C ILE A 38 -10.38 6.09 -47.97
N ASN A 39 -11.03 4.95 -47.67
CA ASN A 39 -11.27 3.91 -48.68
C ASN A 39 -12.17 4.43 -49.82
N MET A 40 -13.21 5.20 -49.51
CA MET A 40 -14.10 5.83 -50.49
C MET A 40 -13.36 6.88 -51.32
N ALA A 41 -12.51 7.70 -50.68
CA ALA A 41 -11.77 8.75 -51.37
C ALA A 41 -10.77 8.21 -52.39
N LEU A 42 -10.21 7.01 -52.19
CA LEU A 42 -9.27 6.37 -53.10
C LEU A 42 -9.94 5.86 -54.40
N ASP A 43 -11.27 5.73 -54.40
CA ASP A 43 -12.05 5.28 -55.57
C ASP A 43 -12.93 6.37 -56.18
N SER A 44 -12.90 7.60 -55.62
CA SER A 44 -13.81 8.67 -56.03
C SER A 44 -13.21 9.54 -57.14
N GLU A 45 -14.07 10.04 -58.05
CA GLU A 45 -13.74 11.06 -59.03
C GLU A 45 -13.50 12.43 -58.37
N GLN A 46 -12.83 13.37 -59.08
CA GLN A 46 -12.37 14.66 -58.52
C GLN A 46 -13.46 15.52 -57.86
N ASP A 47 -14.70 15.45 -58.35
CA ASP A 47 -15.80 16.26 -57.81
C ASP A 47 -16.27 15.76 -56.42
N ALA A 48 -16.22 14.47 -56.17
CA ALA A 48 -16.58 13.88 -54.88
C ALA A 48 -15.48 14.07 -53.81
N LEU A 49 -14.20 14.22 -54.21
CA LEU A 49 -13.05 14.41 -53.30
C LEU A 49 -13.20 15.65 -52.42
N THR A 50 -13.80 16.73 -52.92
CA THR A 50 -13.98 17.97 -52.15
C THR A 50 -14.95 17.78 -50.98
N GLN A 51 -16.06 17.08 -51.21
CA GLN A 51 -17.03 16.76 -50.13
C GLN A 51 -16.46 15.78 -49.14
N LEU A 52 -15.78 14.71 -49.58
CA LEU A 52 -15.12 13.75 -48.74
C LEU A 52 -14.01 14.41 -47.89
N GLY A 53 -13.29 15.41 -48.47
CA GLY A 53 -12.30 16.20 -47.75
C GLY A 53 -12.84 16.97 -46.54
N TRP A 54 -14.02 17.58 -46.66
CA TRP A 54 -14.68 18.26 -45.56
C TRP A 54 -15.18 17.28 -44.48
N ILE A 55 -15.72 16.12 -44.87
CA ILE A 55 -16.13 15.05 -43.95
C ILE A 55 -14.89 14.52 -43.20
N PHE A 56 -13.80 14.27 -43.91
CA PHE A 56 -12.53 13.82 -43.33
C PHE A 56 -11.98 14.83 -42.32
N ALA A 57 -11.92 16.13 -42.65
CA ALA A 57 -11.49 17.18 -41.74
C ALA A 57 -12.39 17.27 -40.48
N GLY A 58 -13.70 17.15 -40.66
CA GLY A 58 -14.66 17.10 -39.54
C GLY A 58 -14.44 15.87 -38.62
N LEU A 59 -14.24 14.69 -39.19
CA LEU A 59 -13.94 13.48 -38.46
C LEU A 59 -12.59 13.55 -37.74
N CYS A 60 -11.55 14.12 -38.35
CA CYS A 60 -10.25 14.33 -37.72
C CYS A 60 -10.35 15.24 -36.49
N THR A 61 -11.07 16.36 -36.62
CA THR A 61 -11.26 17.29 -35.49
C THR A 61 -12.09 16.62 -34.37
N LEU A 62 -13.14 15.88 -34.71
CA LEU A 62 -13.95 15.15 -33.74
C LEU A 62 -13.14 14.07 -33.04
N LEU A 63 -12.31 13.31 -33.77
CA LEU A 63 -11.42 12.29 -33.22
C LEU A 63 -10.42 12.91 -32.23
N LEU A 64 -9.80 14.03 -32.60
CA LEU A 64 -8.84 14.74 -31.75
C LEU A 64 -9.50 15.18 -30.43
N LEU A 65 -10.66 15.84 -30.53
CA LEU A 65 -11.40 16.32 -29.37
C LEU A 65 -11.87 15.16 -28.49
N ALA A 66 -12.39 14.09 -29.08
CA ALA A 66 -12.83 12.90 -28.35
C ALA A 66 -11.68 12.22 -27.61
N ARG A 67 -10.51 12.05 -28.25
CA ARG A 67 -9.30 11.48 -27.63
C ARG A 67 -8.76 12.34 -26.50
N ILE A 68 -8.62 13.65 -26.70
CA ILE A 68 -8.13 14.56 -25.65
C ILE A 68 -9.09 14.53 -24.46
N SER A 69 -10.39 14.68 -24.71
CA SER A 69 -11.41 14.67 -23.66
C SER A 69 -11.43 13.34 -22.88
N SER A 70 -11.42 12.22 -23.58
CA SER A 70 -11.36 10.89 -22.98
C SER A 70 -10.13 10.72 -22.11
N THR A 71 -8.93 11.02 -22.63
CA THR A 71 -7.66 10.86 -21.89
C THR A 71 -7.60 11.77 -20.66
N PHE A 72 -8.07 13.03 -20.78
CA PHE A 72 -8.12 13.95 -19.66
C PHE A 72 -9.06 13.47 -18.55
N LEU A 73 -10.28 13.06 -18.93
CA LEU A 73 -11.27 12.51 -17.98
C LEU A 73 -10.75 11.25 -17.27
N LEU A 74 -10.07 10.36 -18.02
CA LEU A 74 -9.47 9.15 -17.49
C LEU A 74 -8.34 9.43 -16.49
N THR A 75 -7.49 10.41 -16.82
CA THR A 75 -6.40 10.82 -15.93
C THR A 75 -6.96 11.39 -14.62
N ARG A 76 -7.98 12.26 -14.72
CA ARG A 76 -8.65 12.81 -13.54
C ARG A 76 -9.30 11.71 -12.70
N LEU A 77 -10.07 10.82 -13.33
CA LEU A 77 -10.71 9.68 -12.66
C LEU A 77 -9.67 8.83 -11.92
N GLY A 78 -8.52 8.53 -12.57
CA GLY A 78 -7.45 7.76 -11.95
C GLY A 78 -6.87 8.44 -10.70
N GLN A 79 -6.67 9.76 -10.72
CA GLN A 79 -6.14 10.50 -9.56
C GLN A 79 -7.16 10.61 -8.44
N ASP A 80 -8.44 10.86 -8.74
CA ASP A 80 -9.50 10.91 -7.74
C ASP A 80 -9.64 9.56 -7.02
N VAL A 81 -9.58 8.45 -7.76
CA VAL A 81 -9.61 7.09 -7.20
C VAL A 81 -8.42 6.81 -6.29
N ILE A 82 -7.20 7.21 -6.70
CA ILE A 82 -5.99 7.05 -5.88
C ILE A 82 -6.13 7.83 -4.57
N PHE A 83 -6.57 9.07 -4.65
CA PHE A 83 -6.78 9.95 -3.50
C PHE A 83 -7.77 9.32 -2.51
N ASP A 84 -8.96 8.96 -3.00
CA ASP A 84 -10.01 8.35 -2.18
C ASP A 84 -9.57 7.03 -1.56
N LEU A 85 -8.86 6.20 -2.34
CA LEU A 85 -8.40 4.90 -1.88
C LEU A 85 -7.36 5.04 -0.77
N ARG A 86 -6.35 5.92 -0.95
CA ARG A 86 -5.33 6.18 0.07
C ARG A 86 -5.96 6.71 1.35
N LEU A 87 -6.86 7.68 1.23
CA LEU A 87 -7.50 8.29 2.38
C LEU A 87 -8.41 7.30 3.12
N ASN A 88 -9.16 6.49 2.38
CA ASN A 88 -10.01 5.46 2.98
C ASN A 88 -9.20 4.36 3.66
N LEU A 89 -8.12 3.89 3.04
CA LEU A 89 -7.21 2.92 3.64
C LEU A 89 -6.53 3.47 4.90
N SER A 90 -6.06 4.72 4.86
CA SER A 90 -5.49 5.37 6.04
C SER A 90 -6.50 5.47 7.19
N ARG A 91 -7.74 5.86 6.88
CA ARG A 91 -8.82 5.87 7.89
C ARG A 91 -9.12 4.48 8.44
N GLN A 92 -9.11 3.45 7.60
CA GLN A 92 -9.34 2.07 8.04
C GLN A 92 -8.20 1.56 8.91
N ILE A 93 -6.94 1.87 8.57
CA ILE A 93 -5.77 1.55 9.41
C ILE A 93 -5.93 2.20 10.78
N LEU A 94 -6.24 3.49 10.83
CA LEU A 94 -6.43 4.22 12.10
C LEU A 94 -7.61 3.68 12.95
N ARG A 95 -8.59 3.04 12.32
CA ARG A 95 -9.74 2.39 13.00
C ARG A 95 -9.47 0.94 13.41
N THR A 96 -8.38 0.37 12.95
CA THR A 96 -8.03 -1.03 13.25
C THR A 96 -7.41 -1.11 14.64
N SER A 97 -7.77 -2.14 15.41
CA SER A 97 -7.22 -2.37 16.75
C SER A 97 -5.70 -2.54 16.72
N PHE A 98 -5.02 -2.04 17.74
CA PHE A 98 -3.55 -2.07 17.84
C PHE A 98 -2.95 -3.49 17.71
N PRO A 99 -3.50 -4.54 18.37
CA PRO A 99 -2.99 -5.91 18.21
C PRO A 99 -3.02 -6.39 16.76
N ARG A 100 -4.06 -6.02 16.02
CA ARG A 100 -4.17 -6.38 14.59
C ARG A 100 -3.18 -5.64 13.71
N MET A 101 -2.96 -4.34 13.98
CA MET A 101 -1.91 -3.58 13.29
C MET A 101 -0.53 -4.18 13.53
N GLN A 102 -0.26 -4.61 14.76
CA GLN A 102 0.99 -5.25 15.15
C GLN A 102 1.19 -6.60 14.45
N ALA A 103 0.12 -7.41 14.33
CA ALA A 103 0.15 -8.68 13.60
C ALA A 103 0.38 -8.50 12.08
N VAL A 104 -0.17 -7.45 11.48
CA VAL A 104 0.08 -7.11 10.06
C VAL A 104 1.51 -6.60 9.84
N GLY A 105 2.02 -5.82 10.77
CA GLY A 105 3.35 -5.22 10.75
C GLY A 105 3.47 -3.98 9.86
N PRO A 106 4.38 -3.05 10.21
CA PRO A 106 4.51 -1.75 9.53
C PRO A 106 4.97 -1.86 8.07
N ALA A 107 5.84 -2.81 7.75
CA ALA A 107 6.33 -3.03 6.39
C ALA A 107 5.20 -3.41 5.42
N ARG A 108 4.29 -4.28 5.86
CA ARG A 108 3.16 -4.74 5.05
C ARG A 108 2.11 -3.65 4.88
N MET A 109 1.87 -2.85 5.92
CA MET A 109 0.99 -1.67 5.84
C MET A 109 1.53 -0.63 4.86
N LEU A 110 2.84 -0.34 4.92
CA LEU A 110 3.50 0.59 4.00
C LEU A 110 3.44 0.09 2.55
N ALA A 111 3.72 -1.20 2.31
CA ALA A 111 3.62 -1.81 0.98
C ALA A 111 2.19 -1.70 0.41
N CYS A 112 1.17 -1.88 1.25
CA CYS A 112 -0.22 -1.73 0.86
C CYS A 112 -0.55 -0.29 0.44
N LEU A 113 -0.17 0.72 1.26
CA LEU A 113 -0.45 2.14 0.98
C LEU A 113 0.33 2.69 -0.22
N THR A 114 1.47 2.07 -0.57
CA THR A 114 2.33 2.51 -1.68
C THR A 114 2.17 1.62 -2.90
N GLN A 115 2.67 0.41 -2.87
CA GLN A 115 2.79 -0.47 -4.03
C GLN A 115 1.45 -1.07 -4.47
N ASP A 116 0.65 -1.59 -3.55
CA ASP A 116 -0.64 -2.22 -3.90
C ASP A 116 -1.64 -1.18 -4.40
N VAL A 117 -1.69 0.02 -3.76
CA VAL A 117 -2.51 1.15 -4.23
C VAL A 117 -2.06 1.61 -5.62
N ALA A 118 -0.75 1.74 -5.89
CA ALA A 118 -0.24 2.13 -7.21
C ALA A 118 -0.62 1.10 -8.29
N THR A 119 -0.51 -0.20 -8.00
CA THR A 119 -0.90 -1.28 -8.92
C THR A 119 -2.40 -1.24 -9.23
N MET A 120 -3.22 -0.97 -8.24
CA MET A 120 -4.66 -0.80 -8.44
C MET A 120 -4.98 0.44 -9.27
N ALA A 121 -4.31 1.55 -9.00
CA ALA A 121 -4.48 2.79 -9.73
C ALA A 121 -4.15 2.63 -11.23
N GLU A 122 -3.09 1.89 -11.54
CA GLU A 122 -2.73 1.54 -12.91
C GLU A 122 -3.83 0.72 -13.59
N ALA A 123 -4.37 -0.29 -12.91
CA ALA A 123 -5.48 -1.10 -13.42
C ALA A 123 -6.76 -0.25 -13.64
N PHE A 124 -7.07 0.66 -12.74
CA PHE A 124 -8.22 1.57 -12.88
C PHE A 124 -8.04 2.53 -14.06
N ARG A 125 -6.84 3.04 -14.28
CA ARG A 125 -6.53 3.91 -15.42
C ARG A 125 -6.67 3.19 -16.75
N LEU A 126 -6.26 1.92 -16.82
CA LEU A 126 -6.31 1.11 -18.03
C LEU A 126 -7.71 0.62 -18.39
N LEU A 127 -8.56 0.36 -17.42
CA LEU A 127 -9.88 -0.23 -17.64
C LEU A 127 -10.73 0.51 -18.68
N PRO A 128 -10.92 1.85 -18.61
CA PRO A 128 -11.68 2.58 -19.62
C PRO A 128 -10.98 2.62 -20.99
N MET A 129 -9.64 2.68 -21.00
CA MET A 129 -8.87 2.65 -22.26
C MET A 129 -9.09 1.32 -22.99
N LEU A 130 -9.08 0.21 -22.27
CA LEU A 130 -9.39 -1.12 -22.83
C LEU A 130 -10.83 -1.23 -23.35
N CYS A 131 -11.79 -0.53 -22.70
CA CYS A 131 -13.16 -0.46 -23.22
C CYS A 131 -13.20 0.28 -24.56
N VAL A 132 -12.43 1.36 -24.73
CA VAL A 132 -12.29 2.09 -25.99
C VAL A 132 -11.66 1.23 -27.08
N ASP A 133 -10.54 0.58 -26.77
CA ASP A 133 -9.84 -0.30 -27.69
C ASP A 133 -10.72 -1.49 -28.12
N ALA A 134 -11.47 -2.07 -27.19
CA ALA A 134 -12.44 -3.12 -27.48
C ALA A 134 -13.55 -2.62 -28.43
N ALA A 135 -14.03 -1.39 -28.24
CA ALA A 135 -15.02 -0.79 -29.12
C ALA A 135 -14.47 -0.51 -30.53
N ILE A 136 -13.21 -0.05 -30.61
CA ILE A 136 -12.53 0.14 -31.91
C ILE A 136 -12.42 -1.20 -32.65
N VAL A 137 -11.94 -2.25 -31.98
CA VAL A 137 -11.84 -3.60 -32.56
C VAL A 137 -13.19 -4.12 -33.00
N ALA A 138 -14.25 -3.96 -32.17
CA ALA A 138 -15.61 -4.34 -32.54
C ALA A 138 -16.12 -3.57 -33.76
N GLY A 139 -15.92 -2.24 -33.83
CA GLY A 139 -16.27 -1.42 -34.98
C GLY A 139 -15.54 -1.83 -36.25
N CYS A 140 -14.24 -2.12 -36.17
CA CYS A 140 -13.46 -2.63 -37.27
C CYS A 140 -13.98 -4.00 -37.76
N LEU A 141 -14.28 -4.93 -36.87
CA LEU A 141 -14.84 -6.24 -37.22
C LEU A 141 -16.22 -6.12 -37.87
N LEU A 142 -17.07 -5.20 -37.41
CA LEU A 142 -18.37 -4.92 -38.04
C LEU A 142 -18.18 -4.37 -39.46
N TYR A 143 -17.23 -3.44 -39.65
CA TYR A 143 -16.93 -2.89 -40.98
C TYR A 143 -16.36 -3.96 -41.93
N LEU A 144 -15.43 -4.80 -41.47
CA LEU A 144 -14.92 -5.93 -42.25
C LEU A 144 -16.04 -6.93 -42.63
N GLY A 145 -16.98 -7.20 -41.71
CA GLY A 145 -18.14 -8.04 -41.97
C GLY A 145 -19.09 -7.46 -43.02
N TRP A 146 -19.23 -6.11 -43.05
CA TRP A 146 -19.99 -5.42 -44.05
C TRP A 146 -19.34 -5.49 -45.45
N LEU A 147 -18.01 -5.43 -45.50
CA LEU A 147 -17.28 -5.58 -46.78
C LEU A 147 -17.35 -7.01 -47.34
N SER A 148 -17.06 -8.03 -46.53
CA SER A 148 -17.13 -9.45 -46.90
C SER A 148 -17.21 -10.38 -45.70
N CYS A 149 -18.27 -11.15 -45.60
CA CYS A 149 -18.48 -12.09 -44.48
C CYS A 149 -17.47 -13.27 -44.54
N ALA A 150 -17.09 -13.71 -45.73
CA ALA A 150 -16.14 -14.82 -45.90
C ALA A 150 -14.72 -14.46 -45.43
N LEU A 151 -14.25 -13.24 -45.76
CA LEU A 151 -12.94 -12.75 -45.32
C LEU A 151 -12.92 -12.43 -43.80
N LEU A 152 -14.06 -12.02 -43.23
CA LEU A 152 -14.17 -11.84 -41.78
C LEU A 152 -13.83 -13.13 -41.02
N VAL A 153 -14.31 -14.29 -41.49
CA VAL A 153 -14.00 -15.59 -40.86
C VAL A 153 -12.49 -15.84 -40.85
N LEU A 154 -11.79 -15.52 -41.96
CA LEU A 154 -10.34 -15.64 -42.05
C LEU A 154 -9.62 -14.72 -41.02
N VAL A 155 -10.07 -13.45 -40.87
CA VAL A 155 -9.53 -12.52 -39.89
C VAL A 155 -9.77 -13.00 -38.48
N LEU A 156 -10.99 -13.48 -38.16
CA LEU A 156 -11.31 -14.04 -36.84
C LEU A 156 -10.45 -15.27 -36.51
N PHE A 157 -10.24 -16.16 -37.50
CA PHE A 157 -9.34 -17.28 -37.34
C PHE A 157 -7.90 -16.85 -37.06
N ALA A 158 -7.39 -15.86 -37.82
CA ALA A 158 -6.06 -15.30 -37.61
C ALA A 158 -5.93 -14.64 -36.21
N ILE A 159 -6.95 -13.92 -35.74
CA ILE A 159 -6.99 -13.37 -34.39
C ILE A 159 -6.92 -14.49 -33.32
N VAL A 160 -7.71 -15.54 -33.47
CA VAL A 160 -7.69 -16.69 -32.53
C VAL A 160 -6.32 -17.35 -32.49
N VAL A 161 -5.69 -17.59 -33.65
CA VAL A 161 -4.33 -18.14 -33.75
C VAL A 161 -3.32 -17.19 -33.14
N GLY A 162 -3.42 -15.89 -33.42
CA GLY A 162 -2.55 -14.86 -32.87
C GLY A 162 -2.62 -14.78 -31.35
N VAL A 163 -3.83 -14.69 -30.80
CA VAL A 163 -4.06 -14.62 -29.35
C VAL A 163 -3.61 -15.91 -28.67
N SER A 164 -3.90 -17.07 -29.25
CA SER A 164 -3.50 -18.36 -28.67
C SER A 164 -1.98 -18.53 -28.65
N GLY A 165 -1.31 -18.20 -29.77
CA GLY A 165 0.16 -18.23 -29.85
C GLY A 165 0.82 -17.25 -28.89
N PHE A 166 0.30 -16.02 -28.81
CA PHE A 166 0.77 -15.03 -27.83
C PHE A 166 0.67 -15.56 -26.41
N ARG A 167 -0.50 -16.10 -26.00
CA ARG A 167 -0.72 -16.67 -24.66
C ARG A 167 0.22 -17.81 -24.33
N LEU A 168 0.51 -18.68 -25.30
CA LEU A 168 1.46 -19.79 -25.10
C LEU A 168 2.88 -19.29 -24.84
N ILE A 169 3.32 -18.26 -25.58
CA ILE A 169 4.65 -17.70 -25.42
C ILE A 169 4.72 -16.84 -24.15
N GLU A 170 3.67 -16.04 -23.86
CA GLU A 170 3.54 -15.20 -22.67
C GLU A 170 3.64 -16.03 -21.38
N ASN A 171 3.02 -17.21 -21.33
CA ASN A 171 3.11 -18.08 -20.14
C ASN A 171 4.55 -18.49 -19.82
N ARG A 172 5.40 -18.71 -20.85
CA ARG A 172 6.84 -18.95 -20.66
C ARG A 172 7.59 -17.72 -20.20
N ALA A 173 7.24 -16.56 -20.77
CA ALA A 173 7.78 -15.25 -20.34
C ALA A 173 7.49 -14.97 -18.88
N LEU A 174 6.24 -15.14 -18.45
CA LEU A 174 5.80 -14.94 -17.08
C LEU A 174 6.50 -15.86 -16.08
N HIS A 175 6.78 -17.11 -16.47
CA HIS A 175 7.57 -18.01 -15.62
C HIS A 175 9.00 -17.49 -15.40
N GLY A 176 9.68 -17.07 -16.47
CA GLY A 176 11.02 -16.46 -16.38
C GLY A 176 11.04 -15.17 -15.54
N LEU A 177 10.03 -14.32 -15.71
CA LEU A 177 9.89 -13.07 -14.93
C LEU A 177 9.57 -13.33 -13.44
N ARG A 178 8.84 -14.41 -13.12
CA ARG A 178 8.62 -14.81 -11.70
C ARG A 178 9.92 -15.23 -11.03
N MET A 179 10.72 -16.08 -11.71
CA MET A 179 12.05 -16.46 -11.21
C MET A 179 12.99 -15.27 -11.06
N ALA A 180 12.92 -14.31 -12.01
CA ALA A 180 13.65 -13.05 -11.88
C ALA A 180 13.23 -12.27 -10.61
N ARG A 181 11.93 -12.20 -10.32
CA ARG A 181 11.42 -11.52 -9.14
C ARG A 181 11.86 -12.17 -7.82
N GLU A 182 11.90 -13.50 -7.76
CA GLU A 182 12.45 -14.21 -6.59
C GLU A 182 13.95 -13.89 -6.39
N SER A 183 14.70 -13.81 -7.49
CA SER A 183 16.13 -13.40 -7.44
C SER A 183 16.29 -11.92 -7.04
N ASP A 184 15.37 -11.06 -7.43
CA ASP A 184 15.32 -9.64 -7.07
C ASP A 184 15.05 -9.44 -5.58
N ASP A 185 14.10 -10.21 -5.02
CA ASP A 185 13.82 -10.19 -3.58
C ASP A 185 15.06 -10.58 -2.74
N ALA A 186 15.83 -11.58 -3.21
CA ALA A 186 17.10 -11.94 -2.59
C ALA A 186 18.14 -10.80 -2.71
N LEU A 187 18.23 -10.16 -3.87
CA LEU A 187 19.10 -9.03 -4.12
C LEU A 187 18.77 -7.84 -3.22
N TYR A 188 17.50 -7.53 -3.02
CA TYR A 188 17.04 -6.52 -2.05
C TYR A 188 17.43 -6.89 -0.62
N GLY A 189 17.39 -8.15 -0.25
CA GLY A 189 17.91 -8.65 1.04
C GLY A 189 19.40 -8.33 1.20
N HIS A 190 20.20 -8.54 0.16
CA HIS A 190 21.61 -8.20 0.17
C HIS A 190 21.88 -6.69 0.20
N PHE A 191 21.10 -5.87 -0.52
CA PHE A 191 21.20 -4.40 -0.41
C PHE A 191 20.87 -3.90 1.00
N ARG A 192 19.89 -4.51 1.66
CA ARG A 192 19.59 -4.22 3.06
C ARG A 192 20.77 -4.57 3.96
N SER A 193 21.37 -5.75 3.77
CA SER A 193 22.55 -6.17 4.51
C SER A 193 23.74 -5.25 4.26
N LEU A 194 23.93 -4.77 3.02
CA LEU A 194 24.97 -3.81 2.65
C LEU A 194 24.80 -2.48 3.41
N THR A 195 23.58 -1.95 3.45
CA THR A 195 23.29 -0.65 4.08
C THR A 195 23.32 -0.73 5.61
N GLN A 196 22.77 -1.78 6.20
CA GLN A 196 22.71 -1.96 7.65
C GLN A 196 24.02 -2.48 8.23
N GLY A 197 24.73 -3.38 7.52
CA GLY A 197 25.99 -3.98 7.92
C GLY A 197 27.24 -3.27 7.39
N MET A 198 27.14 -1.99 7.00
CA MET A 198 28.24 -1.25 6.39
C MET A 198 29.49 -1.17 7.29
N LYS A 199 29.32 -1.01 8.60
CA LYS A 199 30.42 -0.94 9.56
C LYS A 199 31.19 -2.25 9.61
N GLU A 200 30.49 -3.36 9.68
CA GLU A 200 31.05 -4.72 9.74
C GLU A 200 31.79 -5.09 8.44
N LEU A 201 31.23 -4.69 7.29
CA LEU A 201 31.85 -4.89 5.98
C LEU A 201 33.10 -4.02 5.80
N LYS A 202 33.09 -2.78 6.32
CA LYS A 202 34.24 -1.88 6.25
C LYS A 202 35.41 -2.35 7.14
N LEU A 203 35.12 -2.97 8.28
CA LEU A 203 36.12 -3.47 9.21
C LEU A 203 36.86 -4.72 8.70
N HIS A 204 36.24 -5.54 7.84
CA HIS A 204 36.77 -6.83 7.43
C HIS A 204 36.82 -6.99 5.90
N GLU A 205 38.00 -6.84 5.32
CA GLU A 205 38.23 -6.94 3.88
C GLU A 205 37.77 -8.28 3.28
N ARG A 206 38.14 -9.40 3.91
CA ARG A 206 37.72 -10.74 3.44
C ARG A 206 36.23 -10.91 3.41
N ARG A 207 35.51 -10.43 4.45
CA ARG A 207 34.04 -10.47 4.51
C ARG A 207 33.43 -9.60 3.43
N ARG A 208 33.98 -8.41 3.20
CA ARG A 208 33.51 -7.50 2.15
C ARG A 208 33.65 -8.13 0.77
N ASN A 209 34.78 -8.75 0.47
CA ASN A 209 35.03 -9.37 -0.83
C ASN A 209 34.14 -10.60 -1.03
N ALA A 210 34.01 -11.47 -0.01
CA ALA A 210 33.10 -12.61 -0.06
C ALA A 210 31.65 -12.17 -0.22
N PHE A 211 31.21 -11.15 0.51
CA PHE A 211 29.86 -10.60 0.36
C PHE A 211 29.60 -10.09 -1.05
N LEU A 212 30.56 -9.39 -1.66
CA LEU A 212 30.44 -8.87 -3.03
C LEU A 212 30.35 -10.02 -4.05
N SER A 213 31.30 -10.97 -4.02
CA SER A 213 31.39 -12.02 -5.04
C SER A 213 30.41 -13.18 -4.84
N GLU A 214 30.23 -13.65 -3.59
CA GLU A 214 29.42 -14.84 -3.32
C GLU A 214 27.93 -14.52 -3.11
N CYS A 215 27.60 -13.34 -2.58
CA CYS A 215 26.22 -12.97 -2.30
C CYS A 215 25.65 -12.03 -3.36
N LEU A 216 26.25 -10.83 -3.51
CA LEU A 216 25.67 -9.77 -4.33
C LEU A 216 25.79 -10.06 -5.83
N GLU A 217 26.98 -10.44 -6.30
CA GLU A 217 27.25 -10.74 -7.71
C GLU A 217 26.49 -12.00 -8.16
N ALA A 218 26.46 -13.04 -7.33
CA ALA A 218 25.71 -14.27 -7.63
C ALA A 218 24.19 -14.00 -7.76
N ALA A 219 23.62 -13.23 -6.83
CA ALA A 219 22.20 -12.84 -6.89
C ALA A 219 21.89 -11.95 -8.11
N ALA A 220 22.76 -10.97 -8.40
CA ALA A 220 22.61 -10.08 -9.55
C ALA A 220 22.72 -10.83 -10.89
N LEU A 221 23.64 -11.80 -11.01
CA LEU A 221 23.76 -12.66 -12.19
C LEU A 221 22.52 -13.54 -12.34
N GLY A 222 22.00 -14.13 -11.26
CA GLY A 222 20.76 -14.90 -11.26
C GLY A 222 19.59 -14.07 -11.76
N TYR A 223 19.39 -12.87 -11.20
CA TYR A 223 18.38 -11.92 -11.65
C TYR A 223 18.49 -11.62 -13.15
N ARG A 224 19.71 -11.21 -13.60
CA ARG A 224 19.96 -10.89 -15.01
C ARG A 224 19.61 -12.06 -15.94
N GLN A 225 20.01 -13.29 -15.61
CA GLN A 225 19.74 -14.46 -16.44
C GLN A 225 18.24 -14.76 -16.57
N HIS A 226 17.51 -14.75 -15.46
CA HIS A 226 16.07 -14.99 -15.44
C HIS A 226 15.30 -13.86 -16.11
N TYR A 227 15.70 -12.60 -15.89
CA TYR A 227 15.09 -11.44 -16.52
C TYR A 227 15.25 -11.46 -18.04
N LEU A 228 16.48 -11.71 -18.53
CA LEU A 228 16.74 -11.80 -19.98
C LEU A 228 15.95 -12.94 -20.64
N LYS A 229 15.85 -14.10 -19.98
CA LYS A 229 15.03 -15.21 -20.49
C LYS A 229 13.55 -14.84 -20.55
N GLY A 230 13.00 -14.25 -19.49
CA GLY A 230 11.61 -13.82 -19.43
C GLY A 230 11.28 -12.75 -20.47
N THR A 231 12.11 -11.71 -20.52
CA THR A 231 11.94 -10.60 -21.49
C THR A 231 12.12 -11.07 -22.94
N GLY A 232 13.07 -11.99 -23.20
CA GLY A 232 13.24 -12.58 -24.53
C GLY A 232 11.98 -13.29 -25.05
N PHE A 233 11.33 -14.09 -24.22
CA PHE A 233 10.03 -14.67 -24.58
C PHE A 233 8.93 -13.62 -24.74
N TYR A 234 8.93 -12.55 -23.92
CA TYR A 234 7.95 -11.48 -24.07
C TYR A 234 8.10 -10.76 -25.40
N ILE A 235 9.34 -10.41 -25.80
CA ILE A 235 9.65 -9.82 -27.10
C ILE A 235 9.21 -10.74 -28.23
N LEU A 236 9.42 -12.06 -28.09
CA LEU A 236 8.96 -13.02 -29.08
C LEU A 236 7.43 -13.05 -29.19
N ALA A 237 6.71 -12.97 -28.07
CA ALA A 237 5.26 -12.93 -28.04
C ALA A 237 4.70 -11.68 -28.73
N ASP A 238 5.29 -10.51 -28.46
CA ASP A 238 4.89 -9.24 -29.05
C ASP A 238 5.09 -9.23 -30.58
N ASN A 239 6.28 -9.66 -31.02
CA ASN A 239 6.57 -9.77 -32.45
C ASN A 239 5.76 -10.86 -33.16
N TRP A 240 5.35 -11.94 -32.47
CA TRP A 240 4.45 -12.95 -33.02
C TRP A 240 3.13 -12.35 -33.48
N GLY A 241 2.47 -11.56 -32.62
CA GLY A 241 1.20 -10.89 -32.94
C GLY A 241 1.34 -9.96 -34.15
N THR A 242 2.35 -9.11 -34.13
CA THR A 242 2.63 -8.15 -35.22
C THR A 242 2.92 -8.86 -36.53
N SER A 243 3.76 -9.90 -36.52
CA SER A 243 4.10 -10.67 -37.71
C SER A 243 2.88 -11.37 -38.32
N LEU A 244 1.98 -11.86 -37.51
CA LEU A 244 0.76 -12.54 -37.99
C LEU A 244 -0.18 -11.59 -38.70
N PHE A 245 -0.27 -10.34 -38.28
CA PHE A 245 -1.02 -9.30 -39.00
C PHE A 245 -0.42 -8.99 -40.37
N TYR A 246 0.91 -8.86 -40.46
CA TYR A 246 1.56 -8.65 -41.76
C TYR A 246 1.40 -9.86 -42.70
N LEU A 247 1.45 -11.09 -42.15
CA LEU A 247 1.15 -12.32 -42.89
C LEU A 247 -0.30 -12.32 -43.39
N LEU A 248 -1.24 -11.88 -42.57
CA LEU A 248 -2.65 -11.77 -42.95
C LEU A 248 -2.86 -10.75 -44.07
N ILE A 249 -2.25 -9.57 -43.96
CA ILE A 249 -2.28 -8.56 -45.02
C ILE A 249 -1.66 -9.11 -46.32
N GLY A 250 -0.52 -9.80 -46.20
CA GLY A 250 0.11 -10.44 -47.37
C GLY A 250 -0.77 -11.53 -47.99
N ALA A 251 -1.46 -12.32 -47.18
CA ALA A 251 -2.41 -13.32 -47.67
C ALA A 251 -3.61 -12.68 -48.40
N VAL A 252 -4.15 -11.59 -47.85
CA VAL A 252 -5.25 -10.83 -48.51
C VAL A 252 -4.81 -10.21 -49.82
N LEU A 253 -3.59 -9.66 -49.92
CA LEU A 253 -3.11 -8.95 -51.12
C LEU A 253 -2.57 -9.87 -52.22
N PHE A 254 -1.85 -10.93 -51.82
CA PHE A 254 -1.07 -11.72 -52.78
C PHE A 254 -1.59 -13.15 -52.97
N LEU A 255 -2.17 -13.78 -51.93
CA LEU A 255 -2.64 -15.15 -52.02
C LEU A 255 -4.09 -15.25 -52.53
N LEU A 256 -5.01 -14.47 -51.90
CA LEU A 256 -6.43 -14.57 -52.19
C LEU A 256 -6.82 -14.24 -53.63
N PRO A 257 -6.23 -13.25 -54.31
CA PRO A 257 -6.56 -13.00 -55.74
C PRO A 257 -6.20 -14.16 -56.66
N ASN A 258 -5.20 -14.95 -56.30
CA ASN A 258 -4.71 -16.05 -57.10
C ASN A 258 -5.38 -17.41 -56.77
N VAL A 259 -6.16 -17.48 -55.70
CA VAL A 259 -6.84 -18.73 -55.28
C VAL A 259 -7.87 -19.22 -56.30
N PRO A 260 -8.69 -18.37 -56.94
CA PRO A 260 -9.62 -18.81 -57.98
C PRO A 260 -8.95 -19.52 -59.14
N GLU A 261 -7.81 -19.01 -59.61
CA GLU A 261 -7.04 -19.64 -60.70
C GLU A 261 -6.39 -20.94 -60.29
N ALA A 262 -5.81 -20.97 -59.06
CA ALA A 262 -5.19 -22.17 -58.51
C ALA A 262 -6.23 -23.25 -58.19
N ALA A 263 -7.37 -22.88 -57.65
CA ALA A 263 -8.48 -23.80 -57.34
C ALA A 263 -9.13 -24.34 -58.61
N ALA A 264 -9.33 -23.50 -59.63
CA ALA A 264 -9.80 -23.94 -60.97
C ALA A 264 -8.80 -24.86 -61.65
N GLY A 265 -7.51 -24.61 -61.51
CA GLY A 265 -6.45 -25.52 -62.02
C GLY A 265 -6.45 -26.86 -61.33
N LEU A 266 -6.59 -26.92 -60.00
CA LEU A 266 -6.66 -28.14 -59.20
C LEU A 266 -7.96 -28.91 -59.48
N ALA A 267 -9.10 -28.24 -59.57
CA ALA A 267 -10.40 -28.83 -59.87
C ALA A 267 -10.42 -29.47 -61.25
N LYS A 268 -9.84 -28.83 -62.25
CA LYS A 268 -9.66 -29.37 -63.59
C LYS A 268 -8.76 -30.62 -63.63
N THR A 269 -7.78 -30.67 -62.72
CA THR A 269 -6.88 -31.85 -62.58
C THR A 269 -7.57 -33.02 -61.87
N ILE A 270 -8.55 -32.74 -60.98
CA ILE A 270 -9.26 -33.76 -60.17
C ILE A 270 -10.62 -34.15 -60.82
N GLY A 271 -11.03 -33.48 -61.95
CA GLY A 271 -12.27 -33.77 -62.63
C GLY A 271 -13.55 -33.31 -61.90
N LEU A 272 -13.45 -32.35 -61.03
CA LEU A 272 -14.58 -31.76 -60.28
C LEU A 272 -14.99 -30.43 -60.96
N GLU A 273 -16.25 -30.38 -61.42
CA GLU A 273 -16.85 -29.10 -61.85
C GLU A 273 -17.25 -28.29 -60.60
N ILE A 274 -16.42 -27.28 -60.26
CA ILE A 274 -16.68 -26.37 -59.15
C ILE A 274 -17.22 -25.07 -59.76
N SER A 275 -18.47 -25.06 -60.22
CA SER A 275 -19.16 -23.86 -60.71
C SER A 275 -19.74 -22.98 -59.62
N GLU A 276 -19.94 -23.47 -58.41
CA GLU A 276 -20.57 -22.73 -57.31
C GLU A 276 -19.59 -22.16 -56.27
N LEU A 277 -18.33 -22.61 -56.21
CA LEU A 277 -17.37 -22.12 -55.21
C LEU A 277 -16.65 -20.83 -55.63
N SER A 278 -16.75 -20.45 -56.93
CA SER A 278 -16.16 -19.21 -57.48
C SER A 278 -16.96 -17.95 -57.17
N ILE A 279 -18.22 -18.05 -56.79
CA ILE A 279 -19.15 -16.90 -56.62
C ILE A 279 -18.85 -16.02 -55.40
N GLY A 280 -18.01 -16.48 -54.46
CA GLY A 280 -17.70 -15.72 -53.25
C GLY A 280 -16.32 -15.07 -53.17
N LEU A 281 -15.44 -15.27 -54.14
CA LEU A 281 -14.02 -14.91 -54.07
C LEU A 281 -13.55 -13.91 -55.18
N GLU A 282 -14.48 -13.33 -55.99
CA GLU A 282 -14.14 -12.16 -56.81
C GLU A 282 -13.92 -10.95 -55.90
N MET A 283 -12.68 -10.81 -55.46
CA MET A 283 -12.27 -9.72 -54.60
C MET A 283 -11.98 -8.49 -55.44
N GLY A 284 -12.90 -7.54 -55.48
CA GLY A 284 -12.62 -6.21 -56.06
C GLY A 284 -11.44 -5.55 -55.32
N SER A 285 -10.64 -4.81 -56.03
CA SER A 285 -9.48 -4.06 -55.48
C SER A 285 -9.88 -3.19 -54.28
N GLU A 286 -11.11 -2.73 -54.23
CA GLU A 286 -11.73 -1.95 -53.14
C GLU A 286 -11.83 -2.71 -51.83
N ILE A 287 -12.29 -3.97 -51.90
CA ILE A 287 -12.44 -4.84 -50.72
C ILE A 287 -11.08 -5.15 -50.13
N ALA A 288 -10.09 -5.49 -50.96
CA ALA A 288 -8.72 -5.77 -50.50
C ALA A 288 -8.08 -4.56 -49.80
N ARG A 289 -8.24 -3.37 -50.35
CA ARG A 289 -7.75 -2.12 -49.73
C ARG A 289 -8.44 -1.84 -48.42
N GLY A 290 -9.78 -1.94 -48.35
CA GLY A 290 -10.56 -1.76 -47.13
C GLY A 290 -10.12 -2.72 -46.03
N TYR A 291 -9.87 -4.00 -46.35
CA TYR A 291 -9.34 -4.99 -45.41
C TYR A 291 -7.95 -4.63 -44.91
N CYS A 292 -7.01 -4.29 -45.80
CA CYS A 292 -5.65 -3.93 -45.41
C CYS A 292 -5.60 -2.70 -44.50
N LEU A 293 -6.33 -1.64 -44.82
CA LEU A 293 -6.40 -0.43 -44.00
C LEU A 293 -7.02 -0.68 -42.63
N THR A 294 -8.09 -1.49 -42.58
CA THR A 294 -8.78 -1.81 -41.33
C THR A 294 -7.93 -2.70 -40.43
N ILE A 295 -7.24 -3.70 -41.01
CA ILE A 295 -6.33 -4.58 -40.26
C ILE A 295 -5.18 -3.74 -39.67
N LEU A 296 -4.54 -2.87 -40.46
CA LEU A 296 -3.48 -1.99 -39.96
C LEU A 296 -3.94 -1.10 -38.80
N TYR A 297 -5.14 -0.54 -38.90
CA TYR A 297 -5.70 0.30 -37.85
C TYR A 297 -6.03 -0.50 -36.56
N MET A 298 -6.51 -1.74 -36.74
CA MET A 298 -6.91 -2.61 -35.63
C MET A 298 -5.72 -3.19 -34.86
N MET A 299 -4.51 -3.22 -35.44
CA MET A 299 -3.33 -3.81 -34.81
C MET A 299 -3.03 -3.19 -33.44
N SER A 300 -2.98 -1.85 -33.34
CA SER A 300 -2.66 -1.16 -32.09
C SER A 300 -3.71 -1.37 -30.98
N PRO A 301 -5.02 -1.18 -31.22
CA PRO A 301 -6.05 -1.49 -30.22
C PRO A 301 -6.05 -2.96 -29.75
N LEU A 302 -5.82 -3.90 -30.66
CA LEU A 302 -5.79 -5.32 -30.29
C LEU A 302 -4.56 -5.64 -29.44
N ALA A 303 -3.38 -5.10 -29.76
CA ALA A 303 -2.18 -5.22 -28.94
C ALA A 303 -2.41 -4.64 -27.53
N ALA A 304 -3.00 -3.43 -27.45
CA ALA A 304 -3.32 -2.79 -26.17
C ALA A 304 -4.28 -3.63 -25.29
N LEU A 305 -5.27 -4.29 -25.90
CA LEU A 305 -6.15 -5.23 -25.19
C LEU A 305 -5.38 -6.43 -24.62
N MET A 306 -4.44 -6.99 -25.38
CA MET A 306 -3.65 -8.14 -24.94
C MET A 306 -2.71 -7.76 -23.78
N GLU A 307 -2.03 -6.63 -23.87
CA GLU A 307 -1.11 -6.14 -22.84
C GLU A 307 -1.83 -5.64 -21.57
N GLY A 308 -3.04 -5.11 -21.71
CA GLY A 308 -3.82 -4.58 -20.60
C GLY A 308 -4.42 -5.63 -19.69
N LEU A 309 -4.76 -6.81 -20.20
CA LEU A 309 -5.38 -7.89 -19.40
C LEU A 309 -4.51 -8.36 -18.22
N PRO A 310 -3.19 -8.57 -18.35
CA PRO A 310 -2.30 -8.88 -17.22
C PRO A 310 -2.24 -7.77 -16.17
N VAL A 311 -2.33 -6.51 -16.57
CA VAL A 311 -2.34 -5.37 -15.63
C VAL A 311 -3.62 -5.37 -14.79
N LEU A 312 -4.77 -5.62 -15.42
CA LEU A 312 -6.05 -5.80 -14.71
C LEU A 312 -5.99 -6.98 -13.73
N ALA A 313 -5.36 -8.08 -14.11
CA ALA A 313 -5.18 -9.23 -13.24
C ALA A 313 -4.33 -8.89 -12.01
N ARG A 314 -3.22 -8.14 -12.18
CA ARG A 314 -2.38 -7.65 -11.07
C ARG A 314 -3.15 -6.70 -10.15
N GLY A 315 -3.92 -5.77 -10.70
CA GLY A 315 -4.78 -4.88 -9.92
C GLY A 315 -5.81 -5.64 -9.08
N ASN A 316 -6.38 -6.73 -9.61
CA ASN A 316 -7.30 -7.57 -8.87
C ASN A 316 -6.60 -8.37 -7.74
N ILE A 317 -5.36 -8.79 -7.92
CA ILE A 317 -4.56 -9.43 -6.86
C ILE A 317 -4.27 -8.42 -5.74
N ALA A 318 -3.87 -7.20 -6.09
CA ALA A 318 -3.65 -6.12 -5.12
C ALA A 318 -4.93 -5.79 -4.33
N TRP A 319 -6.09 -5.71 -5.02
CA TRP A 319 -7.39 -5.55 -4.36
C TRP A 319 -7.68 -6.64 -3.34
N LYS A 320 -7.50 -7.92 -3.71
CA LYS A 320 -7.70 -9.04 -2.80
C LYS A 320 -6.76 -9.01 -1.61
N LYS A 321 -5.49 -8.63 -1.79
CA LYS A 321 -4.56 -8.47 -0.68
C LYS A 321 -5.06 -7.44 0.33
N ILE A 322 -5.54 -6.29 -0.16
CA ILE A 322 -6.13 -5.25 0.68
C ILE A 322 -7.36 -5.79 1.43
N GLU A 323 -8.24 -6.50 0.73
CA GLU A 323 -9.44 -7.11 1.31
C GLU A 323 -9.10 -8.20 2.36
N THR A 324 -8.06 -9.03 2.10
CA THR A 324 -7.62 -10.08 3.05
C THR A 324 -6.89 -9.53 4.29
N LEU A 325 -6.34 -8.31 4.24
CA LEU A 325 -5.84 -7.64 5.43
C LEU A 325 -6.97 -7.37 6.44
N GLY A 326 -8.22 -7.59 5.98
CA GLY A 326 -9.41 -7.61 6.82
C GLY A 326 -9.64 -6.27 7.53
N TRP A 327 -9.25 -5.17 6.88
CA TRP A 327 -9.66 -3.82 7.28
C TRP A 327 -11.14 -3.58 6.99
N ASP A 328 -11.86 -4.69 6.72
CA ASP A 328 -13.31 -4.66 6.55
C ASP A 328 -13.96 -4.54 7.94
N SER A 329 -14.90 -3.67 7.97
CA SER A 329 -15.64 -3.00 9.03
C SER A 329 -16.40 -3.90 10.03
N ARG A 330 -15.92 -5.08 10.38
CA ARG A 330 -16.67 -5.96 11.32
C ARG A 330 -16.48 -5.60 12.79
N GLU A 331 -15.41 -4.87 13.11
CA GLU A 331 -15.21 -4.25 14.42
C GLU A 331 -14.46 -2.92 14.24
N PRO A 332 -15.12 -1.85 13.79
CA PRO A 332 -14.51 -0.54 13.86
C PRO A 332 -14.43 -0.17 15.34
N GLU A 333 -13.21 0.05 15.84
CA GLU A 333 -13.11 0.93 17.02
C GLU A 333 -13.88 2.20 16.67
N SER A 334 -14.91 2.47 17.43
CA SER A 334 -15.78 3.62 17.21
C SER A 334 -14.94 4.90 17.36
N ILE A 335 -14.50 5.49 16.22
CA ILE A 335 -14.04 6.89 16.20
C ILE A 335 -15.30 7.80 16.18
N LYS A 336 -16.32 7.47 16.92
CA LYS A 336 -17.26 8.50 17.33
C LYS A 336 -16.51 9.32 18.38
N PRO A 337 -16.63 10.66 18.36
CA PRO A 337 -16.20 11.41 19.51
C PRO A 337 -16.86 10.73 20.72
N SER A 338 -16.07 9.98 21.49
CA SER A 338 -16.57 9.45 22.76
C SER A 338 -16.94 10.67 23.56
N ASP A 339 -18.12 10.68 24.13
CA ASP A 339 -18.44 11.66 25.16
C ASP A 339 -17.25 11.67 26.12
N PRO A 340 -16.65 12.83 26.38
CA PRO A 340 -15.53 12.89 27.31
C PRO A 340 -15.99 12.19 28.58
N LEU A 341 -15.22 11.16 29.00
CA LEU A 341 -15.52 10.52 30.27
C LEU A 341 -15.60 11.63 31.32
N PRO A 342 -16.66 11.72 32.12
CA PRO A 342 -16.93 12.85 32.99
C PRO A 342 -15.98 12.95 34.20
N PHE A 343 -14.73 12.53 34.03
CA PHE A 343 -13.73 12.59 35.09
C PHE A 343 -12.97 13.91 35.05
N SER A 344 -13.51 14.90 35.75
CA SER A 344 -12.80 16.15 36.10
C SER A 344 -11.82 15.95 37.25
N HIS A 345 -11.78 14.77 37.89
CA HIS A 345 -10.97 14.48 39.06
C HIS A 345 -10.15 13.22 38.89
N PRO A 346 -8.96 13.13 39.50
CA PRO A 346 -8.15 11.93 39.47
C PRO A 346 -8.92 10.75 40.04
N ALA A 347 -9.18 9.74 39.22
CA ALA A 347 -9.95 8.56 39.57
C ALA A 347 -9.01 7.36 39.85
N VAL A 348 -9.42 6.45 40.69
CA VAL A 348 -8.70 5.20 40.97
C VAL A 348 -8.77 4.32 39.72
N LEU A 349 -7.63 3.81 39.25
CA LEU A 349 -7.56 2.82 38.19
C LEU A 349 -7.39 1.43 38.79
N LYS A 350 -8.33 0.52 38.51
CA LYS A 350 -8.34 -0.83 39.06
C LYS A 350 -8.38 -1.88 37.95
N LEU A 351 -7.46 -2.81 37.99
CA LEU A 351 -7.44 -4.07 37.24
C LEU A 351 -7.87 -5.18 38.17
N SER A 352 -8.80 -6.05 37.77
CA SER A 352 -9.29 -7.17 38.55
C SER A 352 -9.25 -8.45 37.73
N GLY A 353 -8.41 -9.40 38.12
CA GLY A 353 -8.24 -10.69 37.45
C GLY A 353 -7.81 -10.58 36.00
N VAL A 354 -7.12 -9.52 35.61
CA VAL A 354 -6.77 -9.24 34.21
C VAL A 354 -5.76 -10.25 33.71
N ALA A 355 -6.10 -10.94 32.60
CA ALA A 355 -5.19 -11.82 31.89
C ALA A 355 -5.17 -11.54 30.40
N HIS A 356 -4.00 -11.69 29.78
CA HIS A 356 -3.79 -11.50 28.35
C HIS A 356 -2.74 -12.46 27.81
N ARG A 357 -3.03 -13.07 26.65
CA ARG A 357 -2.12 -13.99 25.97
C ARG A 357 -1.46 -13.29 24.78
N TYR A 358 -0.17 -13.37 24.73
CA TYR A 358 0.62 -12.87 23.63
C TYR A 358 1.30 -14.01 22.87
N ARG A 359 1.02 -14.12 21.57
CA ARG A 359 1.64 -15.11 20.71
C ARG A 359 2.69 -14.42 19.82
N ARG A 360 3.97 -14.75 20.02
CA ARG A 360 5.03 -14.36 19.09
C ARG A 360 5.04 -15.31 17.89
N GLU A 361 5.24 -14.77 16.67
CA GLU A 361 5.51 -15.61 15.51
C GLU A 361 6.79 -16.42 15.76
N GLY A 362 6.70 -17.76 15.63
CA GLY A 362 7.84 -18.68 15.82
C GLY A 362 7.98 -19.28 17.22
N GLU A 363 7.14 -18.92 18.20
CA GLU A 363 7.11 -19.57 19.51
C GLU A 363 5.92 -20.54 19.59
N ASP A 364 6.19 -21.80 19.98
CA ASP A 364 5.16 -22.83 20.10
C ASP A 364 4.23 -22.63 21.30
N ARG A 365 4.63 -21.83 22.29
CA ARG A 365 3.84 -21.56 23.49
C ARG A 365 3.52 -20.07 23.60
N PRO A 366 2.23 -19.70 23.71
CA PRO A 366 1.85 -18.31 23.99
C PRO A 366 2.31 -17.91 25.39
N PHE A 367 2.92 -16.73 25.51
CA PHE A 367 3.16 -16.12 26.81
C PHE A 367 1.82 -15.64 27.40
N THR A 368 1.56 -15.93 28.67
CA THR A 368 0.35 -15.47 29.36
C THR A 368 0.75 -14.53 30.50
N LEU A 369 0.22 -13.31 30.45
CA LEU A 369 0.29 -12.34 31.53
C LEU A 369 -0.96 -12.46 32.39
N GLY A 370 -0.80 -12.63 33.66
CA GLY A 370 -1.92 -12.70 34.60
C GLY A 370 -2.36 -14.11 35.02
N PRO A 371 -3.47 -14.22 35.81
CA PRO A 371 -4.35 -13.11 36.23
C PRO A 371 -3.69 -12.10 37.17
N LEU A 372 -3.93 -10.80 36.93
CA LEU A 372 -3.34 -9.69 37.64
C LEU A 372 -4.42 -8.86 38.36
N ASP A 373 -4.13 -8.52 39.62
CA ASP A 373 -4.86 -7.53 40.41
C ASP A 373 -3.95 -6.33 40.67
N LEU A 374 -4.36 -5.13 40.25
CA LEU A 374 -3.60 -3.90 40.43
C LEU A 374 -4.55 -2.74 40.66
N THR A 375 -4.27 -1.95 41.70
CA THR A 375 -4.97 -0.69 41.95
C THR A 375 -3.96 0.44 41.99
N LEU A 376 -4.19 1.50 41.16
CA LEU A 376 -3.40 2.71 41.17
C LEU A 376 -4.22 3.84 41.79
N GLN A 377 -3.65 4.48 42.81
CA GLN A 377 -4.30 5.58 43.52
C GLN A 377 -3.99 6.92 42.81
N PRO A 378 -4.87 7.92 42.87
CA PRO A 378 -4.60 9.25 42.36
C PRO A 378 -3.34 9.88 42.98
N GLY A 379 -2.46 10.41 42.16
CA GLY A 379 -1.22 11.06 42.63
C GLY A 379 -0.12 10.09 43.05
N GLU A 380 -0.29 8.78 42.85
CA GLU A 380 0.68 7.76 43.19
C GLU A 380 1.77 7.62 42.12
N VAL A 381 3.02 7.44 42.54
CA VAL A 381 4.16 7.09 41.69
C VAL A 381 4.51 5.62 41.91
N VAL A 382 4.29 4.81 40.88
CA VAL A 382 4.52 3.36 40.91
C VAL A 382 5.66 2.99 39.99
N PHE A 383 6.67 2.29 40.52
CA PHE A 383 7.71 1.71 39.69
C PHE A 383 7.41 0.25 39.38
N LEU A 384 7.60 -0.13 38.12
CA LEU A 384 7.41 -1.48 37.62
C LEU A 384 8.74 -2.03 37.13
N THR A 385 9.20 -3.14 37.69
CA THR A 385 10.44 -3.81 37.31
C THR A 385 10.19 -5.26 36.92
N GLY A 386 11.21 -5.93 36.37
CA GLY A 386 11.14 -7.35 35.99
C GLY A 386 12.12 -7.66 34.85
N GLY A 387 12.39 -8.93 34.63
CA GLY A 387 13.28 -9.41 33.57
C GLY A 387 12.81 -9.04 32.16
N ASN A 388 13.70 -9.19 31.16
CA ASN A 388 13.33 -9.05 29.77
C ASN A 388 12.33 -10.16 29.39
N GLY A 389 11.23 -9.79 28.72
CA GLY A 389 10.17 -10.74 28.35
C GLY A 389 9.19 -11.09 29.48
N SER A 390 9.31 -10.52 30.68
CA SER A 390 8.41 -10.80 31.82
C SER A 390 6.97 -10.30 31.65
N GLY A 391 6.68 -9.42 30.66
CA GLY A 391 5.36 -8.88 30.38
C GLY A 391 5.17 -7.40 30.74
N LYS A 392 6.22 -6.65 31.10
CA LYS A 392 6.14 -5.22 31.47
C LYS A 392 5.45 -4.37 30.40
N THR A 393 5.92 -4.45 29.16
CA THR A 393 5.33 -3.69 28.04
C THR A 393 3.91 -4.16 27.72
N THR A 394 3.61 -5.46 27.89
CA THR A 394 2.25 -5.99 27.73
C THR A 394 1.30 -5.40 28.78
N LEU A 395 1.74 -5.32 30.05
CA LEU A 395 0.97 -4.63 31.09
C LEU A 395 0.79 -3.14 30.78
N ALA A 396 1.85 -2.47 30.31
CA ALA A 396 1.77 -1.07 29.89
C ALA A 396 0.70 -0.85 28.81
N LEU A 397 0.67 -1.70 27.78
CA LEU A 397 -0.32 -1.63 26.68
C LEU A 397 -1.76 -1.91 27.17
N LEU A 398 -1.92 -2.80 28.16
CA LEU A 398 -3.21 -3.05 28.81
C LEU A 398 -3.65 -1.84 29.64
N LEU A 399 -2.73 -1.25 30.43
CA LEU A 399 -3.01 -0.08 31.25
C LEU A 399 -3.50 1.11 30.44
N VAL A 400 -2.87 1.39 29.30
CA VAL A 400 -3.29 2.51 28.43
C VAL A 400 -4.46 2.14 27.51
N GLY A 401 -4.98 0.90 27.56
CA GLY A 401 -6.12 0.44 26.77
C GLY A 401 -5.82 0.18 25.29
N LEU A 402 -4.54 0.04 24.89
CA LEU A 402 -4.15 -0.40 23.54
C LEU A 402 -4.36 -1.90 23.35
N TYR A 403 -4.22 -2.68 24.41
CA TYR A 403 -4.64 -4.08 24.48
C TYR A 403 -5.95 -4.21 25.25
N VAL A 404 -6.75 -5.21 24.84
CA VAL A 404 -7.98 -5.60 25.52
C VAL A 404 -7.67 -6.83 26.35
N PRO A 405 -8.02 -6.88 27.64
CA PRO A 405 -7.84 -8.09 28.43
C PRO A 405 -8.72 -9.22 27.88
N GLU A 406 -8.18 -10.44 27.82
CA GLU A 406 -8.96 -11.64 27.47
C GLU A 406 -9.82 -12.13 28.64
N GLN A 407 -9.37 -11.88 29.86
CA GLN A 407 -10.09 -12.17 31.09
C GLN A 407 -9.93 -11.04 32.09
N GLY A 408 -10.87 -10.92 33.00
CA GLY A 408 -10.89 -9.84 33.98
C GLY A 408 -11.46 -8.54 33.45
N GLU A 409 -11.36 -7.49 34.26
CA GLU A 409 -11.89 -6.16 33.88
C GLU A 409 -10.94 -5.04 34.31
N ILE A 410 -11.00 -3.94 33.58
CA ILE A 410 -10.33 -2.67 33.88
C ILE A 410 -11.42 -1.66 34.24
N ARG A 411 -11.27 -0.99 35.38
CA ARG A 411 -12.19 0.05 35.83
C ARG A 411 -11.46 1.35 36.11
N LEU A 412 -12.06 2.45 35.68
CA LEU A 412 -11.63 3.79 36.06
C LEU A 412 -12.71 4.43 36.93
N GLY A 413 -12.41 4.62 38.21
CA GLY A 413 -13.44 4.91 39.22
C GLY A 413 -14.48 3.81 39.25
N GLU A 414 -15.75 4.15 39.11
CA GLU A 414 -16.84 3.18 39.05
C GLU A 414 -17.12 2.63 37.66
N GLN A 415 -16.54 3.22 36.60
CA GLN A 415 -16.82 2.81 35.24
C GLN A 415 -15.94 1.64 34.78
N CYS A 416 -16.58 0.57 34.29
CA CYS A 416 -15.91 -0.52 33.60
C CYS A 416 -15.53 -0.06 32.16
N ILE A 417 -14.31 -0.38 31.73
CA ILE A 417 -13.80 -0.03 30.39
C ILE A 417 -14.24 -1.10 29.40
N THR A 418 -15.03 -0.66 28.44
CA THR A 418 -15.60 -1.46 27.35
C THR A 418 -15.18 -0.88 26.01
N ASP A 419 -15.54 -1.53 24.91
CA ASP A 419 -15.24 -1.00 23.56
C ASP A 419 -15.90 0.35 23.29
N ALA A 420 -17.05 0.64 23.92
CA ALA A 420 -17.80 1.88 23.74
C ALA A 420 -17.11 3.11 24.36
N ASN A 421 -16.38 2.94 25.49
CA ASN A 421 -15.74 4.04 26.23
C ASN A 421 -14.20 4.00 26.23
N ARG A 422 -13.61 2.98 25.56
CA ARG A 422 -12.14 2.78 25.55
C ARG A 422 -11.39 3.95 24.93
N GLU A 423 -11.94 4.60 23.92
CA GLU A 423 -11.30 5.77 23.31
C GLU A 423 -11.22 6.94 24.31
N GLY A 424 -12.29 7.22 25.03
CA GLY A 424 -12.29 8.21 26.11
C GLY A 424 -11.34 7.84 27.26
N TYR A 425 -11.21 6.53 27.56
CA TYR A 425 -10.24 6.04 28.53
C TYR A 425 -8.80 6.29 28.10
N ARG A 426 -8.45 6.04 26.83
CA ARG A 426 -7.10 6.32 26.27
C ARG A 426 -6.73 7.79 26.41
N GLN A 427 -7.70 8.69 26.27
CA GLN A 427 -7.49 10.13 26.43
C GLN A 427 -7.08 10.55 27.85
N GLN A 428 -7.13 9.67 28.84
CA GLN A 428 -6.68 9.93 30.21
C GLN A 428 -5.17 9.72 30.39
N PHE A 429 -4.46 9.18 29.38
CA PHE A 429 -3.07 8.82 29.49
C PHE A 429 -2.17 9.67 28.60
N SER A 430 -1.00 10.02 29.14
CA SER A 430 0.19 10.42 28.39
C SER A 430 1.23 9.31 28.54
N ALA A 431 1.68 8.71 27.43
CA ALA A 431 2.59 7.58 27.47
C ALA A 431 3.81 7.79 26.58
N VAL A 432 5.00 7.46 27.10
CA VAL A 432 6.23 7.40 26.31
C VAL A 432 6.76 5.98 26.39
N PHE A 433 6.56 5.23 25.29
CA PHE A 433 7.05 3.85 25.17
C PHE A 433 8.53 3.82 24.79
N SER A 434 9.17 2.67 24.98
CA SER A 434 10.58 2.47 24.62
C SER A 434 10.84 2.60 23.10
N ASP A 435 9.87 2.20 22.28
CA ASP A 435 9.84 2.27 20.80
C ASP A 435 9.04 3.47 20.26
N PHE A 436 8.94 4.56 21.03
CA PHE A 436 8.17 5.75 20.69
C PHE A 436 8.47 6.30 19.29
N TYR A 437 7.47 6.85 18.65
CA TYR A 437 7.61 7.62 17.42
C TYR A 437 7.42 9.11 17.68
N LEU A 438 8.30 9.94 17.15
CA LEU A 438 8.23 11.39 17.27
C LEU A 438 7.78 11.99 15.94
N PHE A 439 6.64 12.66 15.94
CA PHE A 439 6.17 13.44 14.81
C PHE A 439 6.99 14.74 14.68
N ASP A 440 6.98 15.33 13.49
CA ASP A 440 7.69 16.57 13.18
C ASP A 440 7.01 17.83 13.75
N SER A 441 5.82 17.66 14.31
CA SER A 441 5.01 18.73 14.84
C SER A 441 4.18 18.29 16.04
N LEU A 442 3.69 19.25 16.81
CA LEU A 442 2.75 19.10 17.92
C LEU A 442 1.33 18.90 17.36
N LEU A 443 1.07 17.72 16.78
CA LEU A 443 -0.22 17.39 16.17
C LEU A 443 -1.35 17.41 17.20
N GLY A 444 -2.44 18.12 16.87
CA GLY A 444 -3.63 18.18 17.72
C GLY A 444 -3.60 19.24 18.82
N PHE A 445 -2.48 19.87 19.06
CA PHE A 445 -2.39 21.00 19.97
C PHE A 445 -2.77 22.30 19.25
N GLN A 446 -3.55 23.14 19.91
CA GLN A 446 -3.97 24.45 19.40
C GLN A 446 -3.88 25.49 20.51
N GLY A 447 -3.38 26.68 20.20
CA GLY A 447 -3.34 27.80 21.12
C GLY A 447 -2.14 28.73 20.86
N LYS A 448 -2.33 30.04 21.04
CA LYS A 448 -1.28 31.04 20.86
C LYS A 448 -0.17 30.96 21.92
N GLU A 449 -0.46 30.34 23.06
CA GLU A 449 0.47 30.22 24.20
C GLU A 449 1.29 28.92 24.13
N LEU A 450 0.94 28.00 23.22
CA LEU A 450 1.57 26.69 23.10
C LEU A 450 3.09 26.79 22.88
N ASP A 451 3.52 27.65 21.97
CA ASP A 451 4.95 27.80 21.64
C ASP A 451 5.74 28.37 22.85
N ALA A 452 5.13 29.23 23.64
CA ALA A 452 5.75 29.80 24.85
C ALA A 452 5.87 28.75 25.96
N GLU A 453 4.83 27.95 26.16
CA GLU A 453 4.85 26.84 27.12
C GLU A 453 5.87 25.76 26.69
N ALA A 454 5.83 25.34 25.42
CA ALA A 454 6.77 24.40 24.85
C ALA A 454 8.21 24.88 24.97
N LEU A 455 8.48 26.19 24.76
CA LEU A 455 9.80 26.77 24.94
C LEU A 455 10.27 26.71 26.41
N SER A 456 9.37 26.92 27.37
CA SER A 456 9.71 26.76 28.79
C SER A 456 10.14 25.35 29.14
N PHE A 457 9.46 24.33 28.58
CA PHE A 457 9.82 22.93 28.73
C PHE A 457 11.12 22.59 27.99
N LEU A 458 11.34 23.10 26.76
CA LEU A 458 12.60 22.91 26.04
C LEU A 458 13.82 23.37 26.86
N LYS A 459 13.72 24.53 27.53
CA LYS A 459 14.78 25.01 28.43
C LYS A 459 14.98 24.08 29.61
N ARG A 460 13.91 23.61 30.24
CA ARG A 460 13.99 22.67 31.36
C ARG A 460 14.59 21.33 30.95
N LEU A 461 14.34 20.88 29.71
CA LEU A 461 14.88 19.67 29.12
C LEU A 461 16.26 19.88 28.47
N GLN A 462 16.83 21.08 28.52
CA GLN A 462 18.11 21.46 27.94
C GLN A 462 18.18 21.17 26.42
N LEU A 463 17.09 21.46 25.70
CA LEU A 463 16.97 21.27 24.24
C LEU A 463 16.81 22.58 23.46
N ASP A 464 16.63 23.71 24.16
CA ASP A 464 16.37 25.03 23.57
C ASP A 464 17.52 25.55 22.66
N HIS A 465 18.74 25.06 22.86
CA HIS A 465 19.88 25.35 22.02
C HIS A 465 19.92 24.55 20.71
N LYS A 466 19.12 23.47 20.59
CA LYS A 466 19.09 22.59 19.43
C LYS A 466 17.77 22.61 18.66
N VAL A 467 16.66 22.71 19.38
CA VAL A 467 15.31 22.63 18.81
C VAL A 467 14.58 23.93 19.11
N ARG A 468 13.94 24.47 18.07
CA ARG A 468 12.94 25.54 18.19
C ARG A 468 11.57 25.00 17.85
N ILE A 469 10.55 25.59 18.42
CA ILE A 469 9.15 25.27 18.08
C ILE A 469 8.53 26.55 17.57
N GLU A 470 8.02 26.53 16.35
CA GLU A 470 7.38 27.66 15.69
C GLU A 470 6.08 27.15 15.04
N ASN A 471 4.94 27.72 15.44
CA ASN A 471 3.61 27.27 15.02
C ASN A 471 3.35 25.76 15.29
N GLY A 472 3.91 25.24 16.38
CA GLY A 472 3.81 23.84 16.74
C GLY A 472 4.71 22.89 15.94
N GLU A 473 5.57 23.35 15.03
CA GLU A 473 6.51 22.53 14.27
C GLU A 473 7.90 22.55 14.92
N PHE A 474 8.56 21.39 14.91
CA PHE A 474 9.93 21.25 15.38
C PHE A 474 10.92 21.63 14.28
N SER A 475 11.89 22.49 14.58
CA SER A 475 12.90 22.92 13.61
C SER A 475 13.79 21.79 13.11
N THR A 476 13.95 20.72 13.88
CA THR A 476 14.72 19.52 13.52
C THR A 476 14.36 18.32 14.39
N LEU A 477 14.45 17.12 13.82
CA LEU A 477 14.41 15.83 14.52
C LEU A 477 15.76 15.09 14.44
N ASP A 478 16.79 15.72 13.88
CA ASP A 478 18.15 15.18 13.84
C ASP A 478 18.83 15.33 15.21
N LEU A 479 18.41 14.47 16.12
CA LEU A 479 18.76 14.46 17.53
C LEU A 479 19.28 13.09 17.93
N SER A 480 20.14 13.05 18.97
CA SER A 480 20.51 11.79 19.60
C SER A 480 19.27 11.10 20.20
N GLN A 481 19.33 9.77 20.41
CA GLN A 481 18.21 9.00 20.95
C GLN A 481 17.75 9.55 22.31
N GLY A 482 18.66 9.89 23.22
CA GLY A 482 18.33 10.53 24.49
C GLY A 482 17.62 11.87 24.32
N GLN A 483 18.08 12.71 23.37
CA GLN A 483 17.42 14.01 23.07
C GLN A 483 16.04 13.83 22.46
N ARG A 484 15.86 12.84 21.58
CA ARG A 484 14.53 12.48 21.03
C ARG A 484 13.58 12.02 22.13
N LYS A 485 14.05 11.21 23.10
CA LYS A 485 13.24 10.81 24.27
C LYS A 485 12.84 12.02 25.13
N ARG A 486 13.75 13.01 25.29
CA ARG A 486 13.41 14.28 25.99
C ARG A 486 12.33 15.07 25.25
N LEU A 487 12.40 15.11 23.91
CA LEU A 487 11.38 15.78 23.12
C LEU A 487 10.03 15.05 23.18
N ALA A 488 10.02 13.71 23.21
CA ALA A 488 8.80 12.92 23.46
C ALA A 488 8.20 13.19 24.85
N LEU A 489 9.07 13.39 25.86
CA LEU A 489 8.64 13.77 27.21
C LEU A 489 7.99 15.17 27.21
N LEU A 490 8.52 16.12 26.45
CA LEU A 490 7.91 17.43 26.27
C LEU A 490 6.47 17.30 25.75
N VAL A 491 6.26 16.50 24.70
CA VAL A 491 4.92 16.26 24.16
C VAL A 491 3.99 15.70 25.24
N ALA A 492 4.45 14.69 25.99
CA ALA A 492 3.66 14.09 27.08
C ALA A 492 3.32 15.12 28.18
N TYR A 493 4.23 16.04 28.49
CA TYR A 493 3.95 17.12 29.46
C TYR A 493 2.92 18.12 28.96
N LEU A 494 2.96 18.49 27.67
CA LEU A 494 2.00 19.40 27.05
C LEU A 494 0.59 18.80 26.98
N GLU A 495 0.48 17.46 26.90
CA GLU A 495 -0.82 16.77 26.94
C GLU A 495 -1.53 16.93 28.28
N ASP A 496 -0.79 17.10 29.36
CA ASP A 496 -1.23 17.32 30.76
C ASP A 496 -2.34 16.38 31.22
N ARG A 497 -2.22 15.08 30.93
CA ARG A 497 -3.21 14.06 31.28
C ARG A 497 -3.14 13.65 32.76
N PRO A 498 -4.20 13.01 33.31
CA PRO A 498 -4.20 12.51 34.70
C PRO A 498 -3.19 11.40 34.96
N PHE A 499 -2.97 10.50 33.99
CA PHE A 499 -2.10 9.35 34.09
C PHE A 499 -0.90 9.49 33.16
N TYR A 500 0.30 9.18 33.67
CA TYR A 500 1.53 9.12 32.91
C TYR A 500 2.12 7.72 32.94
N LEU A 501 2.60 7.25 31.79
CA LEU A 501 3.32 5.99 31.67
C LEU A 501 4.65 6.21 30.94
N PHE A 502 5.75 5.80 31.60
CA PHE A 502 7.10 5.87 31.04
C PHE A 502 7.69 4.46 30.95
N ASP A 503 7.87 3.94 29.72
CA ASP A 503 8.43 2.62 29.48
C ASP A 503 9.91 2.74 29.12
N GLU A 504 10.80 2.41 30.08
CA GLU A 504 12.26 2.45 29.96
C GLU A 504 12.80 3.81 29.42
N TRP A 505 12.11 4.90 29.76
CA TRP A 505 12.44 6.22 29.25
C TRP A 505 13.85 6.67 29.63
N ALA A 506 14.26 6.41 30.87
CA ALA A 506 15.55 6.82 31.43
C ALA A 506 16.74 5.98 30.93
N ALA A 507 16.53 4.84 30.28
CA ALA A 507 17.60 3.90 29.90
C ALA A 507 18.68 4.55 29.02
N ASP A 508 18.28 5.41 28.08
CA ASP A 508 19.17 6.08 27.11
C ASP A 508 19.57 7.51 27.52
N GLN A 509 19.32 7.90 28.78
CA GLN A 509 19.68 9.23 29.30
C GLN A 509 21.06 9.22 29.95
N ASP A 510 21.74 10.35 29.87
CA ASP A 510 22.96 10.57 30.64
C ASP A 510 22.65 10.63 32.15
N PRO A 511 23.66 10.35 33.02
CA PRO A 511 23.44 10.27 34.48
C PRO A 511 22.86 11.55 35.09
N VAL A 512 23.21 12.71 34.54
CA VAL A 512 22.72 14.02 35.04
C VAL A 512 21.23 14.13 34.75
N PHE A 513 20.83 13.80 33.55
CA PHE A 513 19.42 13.90 33.14
C PHE A 513 18.56 12.80 33.75
N LYS A 514 19.12 11.59 33.96
CA LYS A 514 18.46 10.56 34.78
C LYS A 514 18.11 11.10 36.17
N LYS A 515 19.06 11.74 36.81
CA LYS A 515 18.84 12.35 38.13
C LYS A 515 17.71 13.39 38.07
N ILE A 516 17.75 14.31 37.12
CA ILE A 516 16.69 15.34 36.94
C ILE A 516 15.32 14.67 36.76
N PHE A 517 15.22 13.63 35.93
CA PHE A 517 13.98 12.92 35.71
C PHE A 517 13.40 12.36 36.99
N TYR A 518 14.21 11.59 37.73
CA TYR A 518 13.74 10.91 38.94
C TYR A 518 13.53 11.87 40.11
N THR A 519 14.42 12.86 40.32
CA THR A 519 14.40 13.73 41.53
C THR A 519 13.63 15.03 41.36
N GLU A 520 13.35 15.47 40.13
CA GLU A 520 12.67 16.74 39.87
C GLU A 520 11.38 16.57 39.07
N LEU A 521 11.45 15.85 37.93
CA LEU A 521 10.33 15.76 37.00
C LEU A 521 9.21 14.85 37.54
N LEU A 522 9.51 13.66 38.03
CA LEU A 522 8.51 12.77 38.63
C LEU A 522 7.85 13.37 39.87
N PRO A 523 8.59 13.94 40.84
CA PRO A 523 7.97 14.62 41.98
C PRO A 523 7.10 15.81 41.58
N ALA A 524 7.47 16.55 40.51
CA ALA A 524 6.66 17.65 40.01
C ALA A 524 5.31 17.18 39.42
N LEU A 525 5.29 16.02 38.73
CA LEU A 525 4.04 15.41 38.28
C LEU A 525 3.19 14.94 39.47
N LYS A 526 3.80 14.28 40.46
CA LYS A 526 3.13 13.88 41.69
C LYS A 526 2.51 15.07 42.44
N ALA A 527 3.26 16.18 42.56
CA ALA A 527 2.79 17.41 43.19
C ALA A 527 1.58 18.03 42.47
N LYS A 528 1.46 17.81 41.17
CA LYS A 528 0.27 18.16 40.36
C LYS A 528 -0.88 17.17 40.50
N GLY A 529 -0.78 16.15 41.36
CA GLY A 529 -1.79 15.10 41.56
C GLY A 529 -1.85 14.08 40.44
N LYS A 530 -0.82 14.00 39.56
CA LYS A 530 -0.77 13.02 38.47
C LYS A 530 -0.36 11.65 38.96
N THR A 531 -1.01 10.60 38.46
CA THR A 531 -0.63 9.21 38.73
C THR A 531 0.42 8.78 37.70
N VAL A 532 1.55 8.26 38.15
CA VAL A 532 2.69 7.97 37.28
C VAL A 532 3.12 6.52 37.42
N VAL A 533 3.19 5.80 36.31
CA VAL A 533 3.76 4.45 36.23
C VAL A 533 5.08 4.52 35.47
N VAL A 534 6.17 4.07 36.08
CA VAL A 534 7.51 4.07 35.49
C VAL A 534 8.03 2.64 35.40
N ILE A 535 8.21 2.15 34.20
CA ILE A 535 8.93 0.90 33.95
C ILE A 535 10.43 1.21 33.92
N SER A 536 11.18 0.65 34.87
CA SER A 536 12.61 0.93 34.98
C SER A 536 13.39 -0.25 35.58
N HIS A 537 14.67 -0.31 35.22
CA HIS A 537 15.67 -1.19 35.81
C HIS A 537 16.64 -0.44 36.75
N ASP A 538 16.45 0.88 36.92
CA ASP A 538 17.31 1.74 37.72
C ASP A 538 16.94 1.63 39.23
N ASP A 539 17.37 0.55 39.89
CA ASP A 539 17.08 0.23 41.28
C ASP A 539 17.51 1.30 42.30
N HIS A 540 18.51 2.10 41.93
CA HIS A 540 19.01 3.23 42.70
C HIS A 540 17.92 4.25 43.06
N TYR A 541 16.89 4.42 42.19
CA TYR A 541 15.80 5.40 42.35
C TYR A 541 14.50 4.80 42.90
N PHE A 542 14.44 3.50 43.23
CA PHE A 542 13.22 2.85 43.69
C PHE A 542 12.68 3.46 44.99
N HIS A 543 13.55 4.03 45.84
CA HIS A 543 13.17 4.71 47.07
C HIS A 543 12.31 5.98 46.85
N LEU A 544 12.24 6.52 45.58
CA LEU A 544 11.43 7.68 45.22
C LEU A 544 9.99 7.31 44.85
N ALA A 545 9.69 6.03 44.65
CA ALA A 545 8.36 5.54 44.35
C ALA A 545 7.55 5.36 45.64
N ASP A 546 6.23 5.53 45.55
CA ASP A 546 5.31 5.15 46.60
C ASP A 546 5.20 3.64 46.72
N ARG A 547 5.24 2.93 45.57
CA ARG A 547 5.20 1.48 45.49
C ARG A 547 6.12 0.97 44.40
N CYS A 548 6.73 -0.18 44.64
CA CYS A 548 7.52 -0.91 43.67
C CYS A 548 6.88 -2.25 43.36
N LEU A 549 6.58 -2.49 42.10
CA LEU A 549 5.97 -3.71 41.61
C LEU A 549 6.98 -4.50 40.79
N LYS A 550 6.94 -5.82 40.87
CA LYS A 550 7.78 -6.71 40.05
C LYS A 550 6.91 -7.66 39.25
N ILE A 551 7.22 -7.78 37.98
CA ILE A 551 6.64 -8.81 37.12
C ILE A 551 7.68 -9.91 36.90
N GLU A 552 7.30 -11.14 37.27
CA GLU A 552 8.08 -12.36 37.02
C GLU A 552 7.14 -13.42 36.43
N ASP A 553 7.55 -13.99 35.30
CA ASP A 553 6.81 -15.03 34.58
C ASP A 553 5.29 -14.73 34.41
N GLY A 554 4.98 -13.49 34.09
CA GLY A 554 3.60 -13.04 33.91
C GLY A 554 2.80 -12.79 35.18
N THR A 555 3.40 -12.93 36.37
CA THR A 555 2.75 -12.66 37.67
C THR A 555 3.26 -11.35 38.26
N LEU A 556 2.37 -10.61 38.94
CA LEU A 556 2.69 -9.33 39.58
C LEU A 556 2.84 -9.54 41.10
N SER A 557 3.92 -9.01 41.65
CA SER A 557 4.17 -8.98 43.09
C SER A 557 4.61 -7.59 43.53
N GLU A 558 4.29 -7.22 44.77
CA GLU A 558 4.76 -5.97 45.35
C GLU A 558 6.07 -6.20 46.10
N ILE A 559 7.07 -5.37 45.81
CA ILE A 559 8.37 -5.38 46.47
C ILE A 559 8.33 -4.25 47.50
N GLY A 560 8.65 -4.55 48.77
CA GLY A 560 8.83 -3.50 49.78
C GLY A 560 9.90 -2.51 49.32
N VAL A 561 9.66 -1.22 49.52
CA VAL A 561 10.64 -0.16 49.19
C VAL A 561 11.92 -0.43 49.98
N VAL A 562 12.98 -0.87 49.25
CA VAL A 562 14.28 -1.15 49.87
C VAL A 562 14.95 0.16 50.18
N GLU A 563 15.11 0.49 51.49
CA GLU A 563 15.98 1.57 51.93
C GLU A 563 17.35 1.42 51.24
N SER A 564 17.85 2.50 50.66
CA SER A 564 19.08 2.49 49.85
C SER A 564 20.25 1.86 50.60
N LYS A 565 21.00 0.93 49.99
CA LYS A 565 22.20 0.29 50.55
C LYS A 565 23.23 1.29 51.12
N HIS A 566 23.12 2.58 50.83
CA HIS A 566 24.02 3.62 51.33
C HIS A 566 23.78 4.02 52.77
N GLU A 567 22.61 3.79 53.36
CA GLU A 567 22.36 4.01 54.79
C GLU A 567 22.83 2.84 55.65
N ARG A 568 22.84 1.60 55.12
CA ARG A 568 23.36 0.44 55.84
C ARG A 568 24.87 0.50 56.13
N VAL A 569 25.66 1.18 55.32
CA VAL A 569 27.12 1.32 55.54
C VAL A 569 27.39 2.40 56.60
N ARG A 570 26.54 3.38 56.80
CA ARG A 570 26.68 4.39 57.88
C ARG A 570 26.19 3.90 59.24
N GLY A 571 25.33 2.89 59.27
CA GLY A 571 24.83 2.29 60.51
C GLY A 571 25.80 1.24 61.13
N LEU A 572 26.79 0.74 60.37
CA LEU A 572 27.79 -0.23 60.85
C LEU A 572 29.14 0.44 61.27
N GLN A 573 29.19 1.78 61.23
CA GLN A 573 30.34 2.56 61.73
C GLN A 573 30.01 3.43 62.95
N ARG A 574 28.97 3.10 63.68
CA ARG A 574 28.74 3.65 65.03
C ARG A 574 28.78 2.58 66.11
#